data_be3e02cf51db2f30c4e57899f2f1b69b
#
_entry.id   be3e02cf51db2f30c4e57899f2f1b69b
#
_cell.length_a   1.000
_cell.length_b   1.000
_cell.length_c   1.000
_cell.angle_alpha   90.00
_cell.angle_beta   90.00
_cell.angle_gamma   90.00
#
_symmetry.space_group_name_H-M   'P 1'
#
loop_
_entity.id
_entity.type
_entity.pdbx_description
1 polymer ?
#
loop_
_entity_poly.entity_id
_entity_poly.type
_entity_poly.pdbx_seq_one_letter_code
_entity_poly.pdbx_strand_id
1 'polypeptide(L)'
;EGKDIATSVLQVLKKYGYTSKRDKVYLQCFDANELKRIKNELEPKMGMDLNLVQLIAYSDWNETQQRQADGKWVNYSYDWMFKPGAMGQIAQYADGIGPDYHMLVAANARPGQVALTDMVKEAHRQHLVVHPYTVRADQLPDYVTNVNQLFDLLYNKAGVDGLFSDFPDKAVQFLQQEGERR
;
A
#
# COMPACT_ATOMS: atom_id res chain seq x y z
N GLU A 1 4.57 16.09 -18.37
CA GLU A 1 5.31 17.36 -18.35
C GLU A 1 6.85 17.19 -18.31
N GLY A 2 7.37 15.97 -18.31
CA GLY A 2 8.81 15.66 -18.36
C GLY A 2 9.60 15.98 -17.09
N LYS A 3 8.93 16.21 -15.96
CA LYS A 3 9.59 16.46 -14.67
C LYS A 3 9.85 15.15 -13.93
N ASP A 4 11.04 15.02 -13.36
CA ASP A 4 11.42 13.85 -12.55
C ASP A 4 11.04 14.09 -11.07
N ILE A 5 9.82 13.69 -10.74
CA ILE A 5 9.26 13.85 -9.39
C ILE A 5 10.00 12.96 -8.39
N ALA A 6 10.30 11.72 -8.76
CA ALA A 6 10.96 10.78 -7.85
C ALA A 6 12.34 11.28 -7.42
N THR A 7 13.16 11.77 -8.36
CA THR A 7 14.45 12.37 -8.03
C THR A 7 14.29 13.57 -7.08
N SER A 8 13.29 14.41 -7.32
CA SER A 8 13.02 15.57 -6.46
C SER A 8 12.62 15.16 -5.05
N VAL A 9 11.74 14.17 -4.91
CA VAL A 9 11.33 13.62 -3.59
C VAL A 9 12.52 13.03 -2.85
N LEU A 10 13.34 12.19 -3.51
CA LEU A 10 14.52 11.60 -2.89
C LEU A 10 15.55 12.66 -2.44
N GLN A 11 15.74 13.71 -3.23
CA GLN A 11 16.60 14.84 -2.84
C GLN A 11 16.11 15.53 -1.57
N VAL A 12 14.80 15.74 -1.45
CA VAL A 12 14.19 16.34 -0.25
C VAL A 12 14.36 15.42 0.94
N LEU A 13 14.04 14.12 0.82
CA LEU A 13 14.22 13.14 1.88
C LEU A 13 15.67 13.10 2.36
N LYS A 14 16.63 13.03 1.43
CA LYS A 14 18.07 13.04 1.73
C LYS A 14 18.50 14.30 2.45
N LYS A 15 18.02 15.48 2.01
CA LYS A 15 18.30 16.77 2.64
C LYS A 15 17.90 16.78 4.12
N TYR A 16 16.81 16.11 4.48
CA TYR A 16 16.31 16.01 5.85
C TYR A 16 16.80 14.78 6.62
N GLY A 17 17.74 14.02 6.06
CA GLY A 17 18.40 12.90 6.72
C GLY A 17 17.66 11.56 6.63
N TYR A 18 16.58 11.47 5.86
CA TYR A 18 15.85 10.22 5.61
C TYR A 18 16.51 9.46 4.47
N THR A 19 17.38 8.51 4.79
CA THR A 19 18.23 7.84 3.78
C THR A 19 18.23 6.32 3.88
N SER A 20 17.67 5.77 4.93
CA SER A 20 17.78 4.34 5.21
C SER A 20 16.45 3.70 5.61
N LYS A 21 16.35 2.37 5.52
CA LYS A 21 15.20 1.58 6.00
C LYS A 21 14.96 1.67 7.51
N ARG A 22 15.93 2.19 8.27
CA ARG A 22 15.79 2.43 9.72
C ARG A 22 14.97 3.68 10.01
N ASP A 23 14.89 4.57 9.01
CA ASP A 23 14.05 5.76 9.12
C ASP A 23 12.58 5.35 9.01
N LYS A 24 11.73 5.97 9.81
CA LYS A 24 10.28 5.67 9.80
C LYS A 24 9.59 6.37 8.62
N VAL A 25 10.11 6.13 7.42
CA VAL A 25 9.60 6.67 6.15
C VAL A 25 9.32 5.53 5.20
N TYR A 26 8.12 5.55 4.61
CA TYR A 26 7.71 4.65 3.54
C TYR A 26 7.41 5.48 2.30
N LEU A 27 8.18 5.25 1.24
CA LEU A 27 7.95 5.89 -0.06
C LEU A 27 7.04 5.00 -0.90
N GLN A 28 5.88 5.51 -1.26
CA GLN A 28 4.86 4.74 -1.97
C GLN A 28 4.59 5.30 -3.37
N CYS A 29 4.27 4.41 -4.29
CA CYS A 29 3.92 4.77 -5.66
C CYS A 29 2.99 3.73 -6.28
N PHE A 30 2.07 4.18 -7.14
CA PHE A 30 1.24 3.30 -7.97
C PHE A 30 2.01 2.72 -9.15
N ASP A 31 3.02 3.45 -9.67
CA ASP A 31 3.81 3.01 -10.82
C ASP A 31 4.91 2.03 -10.38
N ALA A 32 4.71 0.75 -10.70
CA ALA A 32 5.69 -0.30 -10.41
C ALA A 32 7.01 -0.10 -11.16
N ASN A 33 7.00 0.48 -12.35
CA ASN A 33 8.23 0.75 -13.10
C ASN A 33 9.03 1.86 -12.44
N GLU A 34 8.35 2.88 -11.90
CA GLU A 34 9.00 3.94 -11.15
C GLU A 34 9.60 3.44 -9.84
N LEU A 35 8.90 2.56 -9.09
CA LEU A 35 9.48 1.94 -7.90
C LEU A 35 10.73 1.11 -8.23
N LYS A 36 10.71 0.36 -9.33
CA LYS A 36 11.89 -0.38 -9.80
C LYS A 36 13.04 0.56 -10.18
N ARG A 37 12.74 1.69 -10.84
CA ARG A 37 13.74 2.73 -11.15
C ARG A 37 14.32 3.34 -9.87
N ILE A 38 13.48 3.68 -8.91
CA ILE A 38 13.93 4.17 -7.60
C ILE A 38 14.89 3.16 -6.97
N LYS A 39 14.47 1.91 -6.84
CA LYS A 39 15.23 0.84 -6.19
C LYS A 39 16.57 0.55 -6.87
N ASN A 40 16.56 0.42 -8.19
CA ASN A 40 17.69 -0.09 -8.93
C ASN A 40 18.65 0.99 -9.43
N GLU A 41 18.18 2.23 -9.56
CA GLU A 41 18.96 3.32 -10.16
C GLU A 41 19.13 4.52 -9.24
N LEU A 42 18.04 5.09 -8.71
CA LEU A 42 18.10 6.36 -8.01
C LEU A 42 18.66 6.21 -6.59
N GLU A 43 18.20 5.23 -5.82
CA GLU A 43 18.71 4.97 -4.47
C GLU A 43 20.20 4.68 -4.47
N PRO A 44 20.73 3.76 -5.32
CA PRO A 44 22.17 3.52 -5.39
C PRO A 44 23.00 4.76 -5.76
N LYS A 45 22.52 5.56 -6.75
CA LYS A 45 23.20 6.81 -7.15
C LYS A 45 23.22 7.85 -6.03
N MET A 46 22.22 7.85 -5.18
CA MET A 46 22.09 8.80 -4.07
C MET A 46 22.64 8.28 -2.74
N GLY A 47 23.05 7.01 -2.66
CA GLY A 47 23.47 6.36 -1.41
C GLY A 47 22.31 6.25 -0.42
N MET A 48 21.13 5.87 -0.91
CA MET A 48 19.90 5.70 -0.14
C MET A 48 19.40 4.25 -0.23
N ASP A 49 18.63 3.82 0.76
CA ASP A 49 17.90 2.54 0.78
C ASP A 49 16.67 2.71 1.69
N LEU A 50 15.55 3.15 1.11
CA LEU A 50 14.30 3.45 1.82
C LEU A 50 13.36 2.25 1.80
N ASN A 51 12.36 2.28 2.69
CA ASN A 51 11.24 1.36 2.58
C ASN A 51 10.33 1.80 1.44
N LEU A 52 10.18 0.95 0.42
CA LEU A 52 9.35 1.20 -0.75
C LEU A 52 8.03 0.44 -0.66
N VAL A 53 6.92 1.06 -1.02
CA VAL A 53 5.59 0.46 -0.97
C VAL A 53 4.92 0.54 -2.33
N GLN A 54 4.51 -0.62 -2.87
CA GLN A 54 3.70 -0.69 -4.09
C GLN A 54 2.23 -0.44 -3.75
N LEU A 55 1.70 0.68 -4.19
CA LEU A 55 0.26 0.92 -4.16
C LEU A 55 -0.44 0.08 -5.23
N ILE A 56 -1.53 -0.57 -4.86
CA ILE A 56 -2.30 -1.44 -5.75
C ILE A 56 -3.67 -0.81 -6.01
N ALA A 57 -4.02 -0.65 -7.29
CA ALA A 57 -5.31 -0.18 -7.74
C ALA A 57 -6.04 -1.27 -8.54
N TYR A 58 -7.31 -1.07 -8.87
CA TYR A 58 -7.97 -1.82 -9.92
C TYR A 58 -7.60 -1.21 -11.28
N SER A 59 -7.40 -2.07 -12.29
CA SER A 59 -6.94 -1.63 -13.62
C SER A 59 -7.90 -0.67 -14.30
N ASP A 60 -9.20 -0.76 -14.02
CA ASP A 60 -10.24 0.11 -14.56
C ASP A 60 -10.31 1.50 -13.91
N TRP A 61 -9.58 1.73 -12.82
CA TRP A 61 -9.49 3.06 -12.21
C TRP A 61 -8.61 4.03 -12.99
N ASN A 62 -7.78 3.53 -13.92
CA ASN A 62 -6.85 4.32 -14.73
C ASN A 62 -5.87 5.19 -13.92
N GLU A 63 -5.41 4.69 -12.78
CA GLU A 63 -4.51 5.43 -11.87
C GLU A 63 -3.15 5.72 -12.49
N THR A 64 -2.64 4.81 -13.32
CA THR A 64 -1.29 4.91 -13.86
C THR A 64 -1.29 4.60 -15.35
N GLN A 65 -0.54 5.39 -16.11
CA GLN A 65 -0.29 5.18 -17.52
C GLN A 65 1.13 4.65 -17.73
N GLN A 66 1.30 3.70 -18.64
CA GLN A 66 2.61 3.22 -19.05
C GLN A 66 2.84 3.49 -20.53
N ARG A 67 4.10 3.77 -20.88
CA ARG A 67 4.47 3.98 -22.28
C ARG A 67 4.87 2.65 -22.91
N GLN A 68 4.25 2.31 -24.04
CA GLN A 68 4.59 1.14 -24.83
C GLN A 68 5.82 1.39 -25.71
N ALA A 69 6.37 0.31 -26.30
CA ALA A 69 7.53 0.40 -27.19
C ALA A 69 7.27 1.25 -28.46
N ASP A 70 6.02 1.31 -28.92
CA ASP A 70 5.59 2.17 -30.03
C ASP A 70 5.40 3.66 -29.63
N GLY A 71 5.67 3.99 -28.36
CA GLY A 71 5.58 5.33 -27.82
C GLY A 71 4.20 5.75 -27.33
N LYS A 72 3.16 4.91 -27.48
CA LYS A 72 1.81 5.19 -27.00
C LYS A 72 1.71 5.00 -25.50
N TRP A 73 0.91 5.86 -24.87
CA TRP A 73 0.51 5.71 -23.50
C TRP A 73 -0.72 4.83 -23.41
N VAL A 74 -0.68 3.83 -22.53
CA VAL A 74 -1.79 2.93 -22.24
C VAL A 74 -1.97 2.82 -20.75
N ASN A 75 -3.18 2.46 -20.32
CA ASN A 75 -3.46 2.21 -18.93
C ASN A 75 -2.62 1.04 -18.40
N TYR A 76 -2.05 1.21 -17.20
CA TYR A 76 -1.30 0.15 -16.53
C TYR A 76 -2.25 -0.90 -15.96
N SER A 77 -1.97 -2.19 -16.20
CA SER A 77 -2.76 -3.27 -15.63
C SER A 77 -2.15 -3.74 -14.29
N TYR A 78 -2.97 -3.67 -13.24
CA TYR A 78 -2.65 -4.22 -11.92
C TYR A 78 -3.08 -5.68 -11.76
N ASP A 79 -3.71 -6.29 -12.76
CA ASP A 79 -4.34 -7.62 -12.67
C ASP A 79 -3.36 -8.72 -12.27
N TRP A 80 -2.08 -8.57 -12.60
CA TRP A 80 -1.05 -9.51 -12.20
C TRP A 80 -0.80 -9.51 -10.68
N MET A 81 -1.07 -8.39 -9.99
CA MET A 81 -0.84 -8.25 -8.55
C MET A 81 -1.85 -9.06 -7.71
N PHE A 82 -2.93 -9.51 -8.33
CA PHE A 82 -3.94 -10.39 -7.71
C PHE A 82 -3.71 -11.88 -7.99
N LYS A 83 -2.70 -12.24 -8.77
CA LYS A 83 -2.41 -13.63 -9.14
C LYS A 83 -1.51 -14.32 -8.09
N PRO A 84 -1.60 -15.65 -7.96
CA PRO A 84 -0.66 -16.41 -7.13
C PRO A 84 0.80 -16.07 -7.47
N GLY A 85 1.63 -15.86 -6.46
CA GLY A 85 3.04 -15.49 -6.62
C GLY A 85 3.32 -14.02 -6.87
N ALA A 86 2.30 -13.17 -6.99
CA ALA A 86 2.47 -11.72 -7.20
C ALA A 86 3.26 -11.05 -6.06
N MET A 87 2.99 -11.42 -4.82
CA MET A 87 3.69 -10.84 -3.68
C MET A 87 5.20 -11.12 -3.73
N GLY A 88 5.61 -12.31 -4.20
CA GLY A 88 7.03 -12.63 -4.43
C GLY A 88 7.68 -11.79 -5.55
N GLN A 89 6.91 -11.38 -6.55
CA GLN A 89 7.40 -10.47 -7.59
C GLN A 89 7.54 -9.03 -7.04
N ILE A 90 6.59 -8.57 -6.24
CA ILE A 90 6.62 -7.24 -5.60
C ILE A 90 7.80 -7.16 -4.62
N ALA A 91 8.06 -8.20 -3.84
CA ALA A 91 9.15 -8.26 -2.89
C ALA A 91 10.56 -8.11 -3.51
N GLN A 92 10.68 -8.25 -4.83
CA GLN A 92 11.95 -8.00 -5.53
C GLN A 92 12.32 -6.51 -5.60
N TYR A 93 11.33 -5.61 -5.47
CA TYR A 93 11.55 -4.17 -5.62
C TYR A 93 10.87 -3.29 -4.57
N ALA A 94 10.04 -3.86 -3.71
CA ALA A 94 9.34 -3.14 -2.65
C ALA A 94 9.41 -3.90 -1.33
N ASP A 95 9.23 -3.18 -0.23
CA ASP A 95 9.23 -3.68 1.14
C ASP A 95 7.82 -3.80 1.72
N GLY A 96 6.83 -3.32 0.98
CA GLY A 96 5.42 -3.37 1.37
C GLY A 96 4.47 -3.20 0.20
N ILE A 97 3.20 -3.42 0.50
CA ILE A 97 2.07 -3.15 -0.39
C ILE A 97 1.08 -2.20 0.27
N GLY A 98 0.45 -1.35 -0.53
CA GLY A 98 -0.67 -0.50 -0.14
C GLY A 98 -1.87 -0.78 -1.06
N PRO A 99 -2.68 -1.79 -0.78
CA PRO A 99 -3.91 -2.06 -1.52
C PRO A 99 -5.05 -1.14 -1.08
N ASP A 100 -6.06 -0.95 -1.91
CA ASP A 100 -7.35 -0.51 -1.40
C ASP A 100 -7.88 -1.55 -0.40
N TYR A 101 -8.41 -1.12 0.76
CA TYR A 101 -8.81 -2.06 1.81
C TYR A 101 -9.92 -3.03 1.40
N HIS A 102 -10.74 -2.68 0.40
CA HIS A 102 -11.74 -3.60 -0.13
C HIS A 102 -11.11 -4.84 -0.80
N MET A 103 -9.88 -4.74 -1.28
CA MET A 103 -9.13 -5.89 -1.85
C MET A 103 -8.77 -6.96 -0.81
N LEU A 104 -8.81 -6.58 0.49
CA LEU A 104 -8.54 -7.49 1.60
C LEU A 104 -9.76 -8.28 2.04
N VAL A 105 -10.94 -7.94 1.52
CA VAL A 105 -12.23 -8.52 1.90
C VAL A 105 -12.84 -9.24 0.68
N ALA A 106 -13.39 -10.42 0.90
CA ALA A 106 -14.03 -11.18 -0.16
C ALA A 106 -15.28 -10.44 -0.70
N ALA A 107 -15.51 -10.50 -2.00
CA ALA A 107 -16.58 -9.76 -2.67
C ALA A 107 -18.01 -10.12 -2.20
N ASN A 108 -18.18 -11.26 -1.53
CA ASN A 108 -19.47 -11.70 -0.98
C ASN A 108 -19.66 -11.35 0.50
N ALA A 109 -18.83 -10.47 1.05
CA ALA A 109 -18.92 -10.02 2.44
C ALA A 109 -20.29 -9.41 2.75
N ARG A 110 -20.83 -9.75 3.93
CA ARG A 110 -22.10 -9.26 4.47
C ARG A 110 -21.97 -9.00 5.96
N PRO A 111 -22.85 -8.19 6.58
CA PRO A 111 -22.87 -8.03 8.03
C PRO A 111 -22.85 -9.37 8.75
N GLY A 112 -21.90 -9.55 9.66
CA GLY A 112 -21.70 -10.81 10.40
C GLY A 112 -21.03 -11.96 9.63
N GLN A 113 -20.78 -11.83 8.32
CA GLN A 113 -20.14 -12.84 7.47
C GLN A 113 -19.09 -12.16 6.57
N VAL A 114 -17.97 -11.80 7.16
CA VAL A 114 -16.87 -11.17 6.43
C VAL A 114 -15.70 -12.16 6.31
N ALA A 115 -15.47 -12.64 5.10
CA ALA A 115 -14.29 -13.43 4.77
C ALA A 115 -13.19 -12.51 4.24
N LEU A 116 -11.95 -12.81 4.60
CA LEU A 116 -10.77 -12.10 4.12
C LEU A 116 -10.16 -12.81 2.92
N THR A 117 -9.52 -12.06 2.04
CA THR A 117 -8.67 -12.61 0.98
C THR A 117 -7.33 -13.06 1.56
N ASP A 118 -6.54 -13.79 0.80
CA ASP A 118 -5.21 -14.23 1.25
C ASP A 118 -4.11 -13.17 1.03
N MET A 119 -4.44 -11.98 0.52
CA MET A 119 -3.46 -10.96 0.12
C MET A 119 -2.51 -10.59 1.27
N VAL A 120 -3.01 -10.33 2.48
CA VAL A 120 -2.16 -9.99 3.64
C VAL A 120 -1.26 -11.16 4.01
N LYS A 121 -1.77 -12.38 4.06
CA LYS A 121 -0.99 -13.58 4.38
C LYS A 121 0.12 -13.82 3.36
N GLU A 122 -0.19 -13.68 2.07
CA GLU A 122 0.80 -13.83 0.99
C GLU A 122 1.86 -12.72 1.06
N ALA A 123 1.48 -11.47 1.36
CA ALA A 123 2.41 -10.37 1.55
C ALA A 123 3.36 -10.65 2.73
N HIS A 124 2.82 -11.04 3.89
CA HIS A 124 3.63 -11.35 5.07
C HIS A 124 4.56 -12.56 4.86
N ARG A 125 4.14 -13.57 4.09
CA ARG A 125 5.04 -14.68 3.70
C ARG A 125 6.26 -14.23 2.90
N GLN A 126 6.15 -13.10 2.19
CA GLN A 126 7.23 -12.48 1.45
C GLN A 126 7.90 -11.32 2.21
N HIS A 127 7.62 -11.19 3.52
CA HIS A 127 8.13 -10.12 4.39
C HIS A 127 7.73 -8.69 3.95
N LEU A 128 6.64 -8.56 3.20
CA LEU A 128 6.08 -7.26 2.83
C LEU A 128 5.16 -6.77 3.94
N VAL A 129 5.31 -5.50 4.37
CA VAL A 129 4.32 -4.83 5.21
C VAL A 129 3.08 -4.47 4.40
N VAL A 130 1.93 -4.37 5.06
CA VAL A 130 0.66 -4.07 4.40
C VAL A 130 0.04 -2.81 5.00
N HIS A 131 -0.05 -1.75 4.20
CA HIS A 131 -0.62 -0.45 4.57
C HIS A 131 -1.78 -0.09 3.64
N PRO A 132 -3.00 -0.63 3.86
CA PRO A 132 -4.13 -0.35 2.99
C PRO A 132 -4.62 1.11 3.09
N TYR A 133 -5.25 1.57 2.03
CA TYR A 133 -5.91 2.88 1.90
C TYR A 133 -7.38 2.70 1.52
N THR A 134 -8.25 3.65 1.68
CA THR A 134 -8.27 4.71 2.69
C THR A 134 -9.51 4.51 3.52
N VAL A 135 -9.34 4.32 4.82
CA VAL A 135 -10.48 4.18 5.74
C VAL A 135 -11.15 5.54 5.95
N ARG A 136 -12.44 5.60 5.65
CA ARG A 136 -13.28 6.77 5.84
C ARG A 136 -14.40 6.45 6.82
N ALA A 137 -14.50 7.20 7.92
CA ALA A 137 -15.54 7.01 8.91
C ALA A 137 -16.93 7.49 8.44
N ASP A 138 -16.96 8.37 7.43
CA ASP A 138 -18.17 8.91 6.80
C ASP A 138 -18.62 8.10 5.57
N GLN A 139 -17.85 7.09 5.15
CA GLN A 139 -18.15 6.23 4.01
C GLN A 139 -17.75 4.78 4.32
N LEU A 140 -18.59 4.11 5.11
CA LEU A 140 -18.35 2.73 5.53
C LEU A 140 -18.90 1.74 4.50
N PRO A 141 -18.25 0.58 4.33
CA PRO A 141 -18.80 -0.50 3.51
C PRO A 141 -19.99 -1.17 4.24
N ASP A 142 -20.90 -1.75 3.46
CA ASP A 142 -22.17 -2.30 3.96
C ASP A 142 -22.01 -3.45 4.96
N TYR A 143 -20.86 -4.08 5.03
CA TYR A 143 -20.60 -5.20 5.94
C TYR A 143 -20.16 -4.78 7.36
N VAL A 144 -20.01 -3.48 7.64
CA VAL A 144 -19.74 -2.95 8.98
C VAL A 144 -20.74 -1.82 9.33
N THR A 145 -21.00 -1.61 10.61
CA THR A 145 -21.96 -0.60 11.10
C THR A 145 -21.29 0.66 11.67
N ASN A 146 -19.99 0.58 11.96
CA ASN A 146 -19.21 1.71 12.46
C ASN A 146 -17.72 1.52 12.12
N VAL A 147 -16.95 2.59 12.24
CA VAL A 147 -15.53 2.60 11.86
C VAL A 147 -14.67 1.70 12.74
N ASN A 148 -15.02 1.50 14.01
CA ASN A 148 -14.27 0.63 14.91
C ASN A 148 -14.35 -0.84 14.46
N GLN A 149 -15.48 -1.28 13.91
CA GLN A 149 -15.61 -2.60 13.31
C GLN A 149 -14.69 -2.76 12.08
N LEU A 150 -14.53 -1.69 11.30
CA LEU A 150 -13.60 -1.71 10.16
C LEU A 150 -12.13 -1.74 10.63
N PHE A 151 -11.79 -0.97 11.66
CA PHE A 151 -10.45 -1.03 12.26
C PHE A 151 -10.16 -2.42 12.86
N ASP A 152 -11.10 -3.02 13.59
CA ASP A 152 -10.97 -4.39 14.12
C ASP A 152 -10.77 -5.41 13.00
N LEU A 153 -11.53 -5.28 11.91
CA LEU A 153 -11.40 -6.15 10.75
C LEU A 153 -10.00 -6.05 10.12
N LEU A 154 -9.48 -4.84 9.96
CA LEU A 154 -8.20 -4.62 9.30
C LEU A 154 -7.01 -4.93 10.23
N TYR A 155 -6.97 -4.35 11.43
CA TYR A 155 -5.84 -4.54 12.35
C TYR A 155 -5.81 -5.93 13.01
N ASN A 156 -6.95 -6.37 13.55
CA ASN A 156 -6.96 -7.59 14.38
C ASN A 156 -7.24 -8.86 13.56
N LYS A 157 -8.10 -8.79 12.55
CA LYS A 157 -8.49 -10.00 11.77
C LYS A 157 -7.64 -10.16 10.51
N ALA A 158 -7.45 -9.12 9.72
CA ALA A 158 -6.59 -9.17 8.55
C ALA A 158 -5.11 -9.09 8.92
N GLY A 159 -4.77 -8.38 10.00
CA GLY A 159 -3.41 -8.27 10.51
C GLY A 159 -2.55 -7.27 9.73
N VAL A 160 -3.14 -6.17 9.25
CA VAL A 160 -2.38 -5.13 8.55
C VAL A 160 -1.40 -4.41 9.50
N ASP A 161 -0.27 -3.94 8.98
CA ASP A 161 0.80 -3.32 9.77
C ASP A 161 0.55 -1.82 10.04
N GLY A 162 -0.27 -1.20 9.24
CA GLY A 162 -0.73 0.18 9.34
C GLY A 162 -1.87 0.42 8.38
N LEU A 163 -2.42 1.62 8.32
CA LEU A 163 -3.40 2.00 7.32
C LEU A 163 -3.46 3.51 7.11
N PHE A 164 -4.03 3.92 5.99
CA PHE A 164 -4.38 5.30 5.72
C PHE A 164 -5.84 5.56 6.10
N SER A 165 -6.07 6.66 6.82
CA SER A 165 -7.41 7.10 7.20
C SER A 165 -7.54 8.61 7.05
N ASP A 166 -8.69 9.05 6.52
CA ASP A 166 -9.08 10.47 6.51
C ASP A 166 -9.53 10.96 7.91
N PHE A 167 -9.66 10.02 8.85
CA PHE A 167 -10.05 10.26 10.26
C PHE A 167 -8.99 9.66 11.21
N PRO A 168 -7.75 10.19 11.20
CA PRO A 168 -6.65 9.58 11.95
C PRO A 168 -6.85 9.59 13.47
N ASP A 169 -7.59 10.57 14.00
CA ASP A 169 -8.00 10.64 15.40
C ASP A 169 -8.75 9.38 15.84
N LYS A 170 -9.68 8.88 15.01
CA LYS A 170 -10.45 7.66 15.30
C LYS A 170 -9.57 6.40 15.26
N ALA A 171 -8.63 6.34 14.32
CA ALA A 171 -7.70 5.23 14.24
C ALA A 171 -6.78 5.18 15.47
N VAL A 172 -6.23 6.33 15.89
CA VAL A 172 -5.40 6.44 17.09
C VAL A 172 -6.20 6.07 18.35
N GLN A 173 -7.43 6.57 18.49
CA GLN A 173 -8.29 6.23 19.62
C GLN A 173 -8.58 4.72 19.69
N PHE A 174 -8.85 4.08 18.56
CA PHE A 174 -9.06 2.63 18.49
C PHE A 174 -7.81 1.88 18.97
N LEU A 175 -6.63 2.22 18.47
CA LEU A 175 -5.37 1.56 18.84
C LEU A 175 -5.01 1.76 20.31
N GLN A 176 -5.29 2.93 20.91
CA GLN A 176 -5.11 3.18 22.34
C GLN A 176 -6.01 2.27 23.18
N GLN A 177 -7.30 2.18 22.83
CA GLN A 177 -8.25 1.29 23.52
C GLN A 177 -7.86 -0.19 23.42
N GLU A 178 -7.30 -0.63 22.30
CA GLU A 178 -6.79 -2.00 22.14
C GLU A 178 -5.51 -2.22 22.97
N GLY A 179 -4.63 -1.23 23.07
CA GLY A 179 -3.43 -1.28 23.93
C GLY A 179 -3.76 -1.40 25.41
N GLU A 180 -4.84 -0.76 25.87
CA GLU A 180 -5.32 -0.84 27.27
C GLU A 180 -5.99 -2.19 27.60
N ARG A 181 -6.40 -2.96 26.60
CA ARG A 181 -7.04 -4.28 26.75
C ARG A 181 -6.04 -5.45 26.76
N ARG A 182 -4.78 -5.20 26.42
CA ARG A 182 -3.68 -6.18 26.38
C ARG A 182 -2.81 -6.06 27.61
#